data_67e219bb9f28c4b2cf8bc1bd15fb1a5b
#
_entry.id   67e219bb9f28c4b2cf8bc1bd15fb1a5b
#
_cell.length_a   1.000
_cell.length_b   1.000
_cell.length_c   1.000
_cell.angle_alpha   90.00
_cell.angle_beta   90.00
_cell.angle_gamma   90.00
#
_symmetry.space_group_name_H-M   'P 1'
#
loop_
_entity.id
_entity.type
_entity.pdbx_description
1 polymer ?
#
loop_
_entity_poly.entity_id
_entity_poly.type
_entity_poly.pdbx_seq_one_letter_code
_entity_poly.pdbx_strand_id
1 'polypeptide(L)'
;MFCLDSADVTFFCRDLYESKQYCSQAFFCHDMAFYLFDKITSENLSTGQTGYFFRTDRESLGKQNYIALNMDISLWGNEITPIAPFIKKIDEFDIIHTDRLHVAILACLLHKRVHFYKGGYFKNEAVF
;
A
#
# COMPACT_ATOMS: atom_id res chain seq x y z
N MET A 1 21.14 3.66 -19.57
CA MET A 1 19.83 3.59 -20.24
C MET A 1 19.58 2.11 -20.52
N PHE A 2 18.69 1.47 -19.76
CA PHE A 2 18.32 0.08 -20.04
C PHE A 2 17.35 0.09 -21.22
N CYS A 3 17.67 -0.67 -22.28
CA CYS A 3 16.79 -0.84 -23.43
C CYS A 3 15.70 -1.84 -23.01
N LEU A 4 14.50 -1.35 -22.70
CA LEU A 4 13.33 -2.18 -22.38
C LEU A 4 12.62 -2.71 -23.65
N ASP A 5 13.12 -2.35 -24.83
CA ASP A 5 12.55 -2.75 -26.13
C ASP A 5 13.17 -4.05 -26.70
N SER A 6 13.68 -4.92 -25.82
CA SER A 6 14.14 -6.25 -26.23
C SER A 6 12.93 -7.17 -26.42
N ALA A 7 12.90 -7.90 -27.54
CA ALA A 7 11.84 -8.86 -27.85
C ALA A 7 11.68 -9.97 -26.79
N ASP A 8 12.68 -10.13 -25.94
CA ASP A 8 12.73 -11.18 -24.91
C ASP A 8 12.26 -10.70 -23.53
N VAL A 9 11.83 -9.42 -23.39
CA VAL A 9 11.39 -8.86 -22.11
C VAL A 9 9.94 -8.41 -22.20
N THR A 10 9.09 -9.01 -21.36
CA THR A 10 7.72 -8.53 -21.13
C THR A 10 7.71 -7.67 -19.87
N PHE A 11 7.38 -6.41 -20.04
CA PHE A 11 7.36 -5.43 -18.95
C PHE A 11 5.92 -5.16 -18.48
N PHE A 12 5.69 -5.28 -17.18
CA PHE A 12 4.41 -4.96 -16.54
C PHE A 12 4.55 -3.71 -15.67
N CYS A 13 3.56 -2.84 -15.73
CA CYS A 13 3.50 -1.64 -14.90
C CYS A 13 2.16 -1.56 -14.16
N ARG A 14 2.17 -1.01 -12.96
CA ARG A 14 0.97 -0.83 -12.14
C ARG A 14 0.34 0.56 -12.27
N ASP A 15 0.88 1.41 -13.12
CA ASP A 15 0.27 2.69 -13.50
C ASP A 15 0.19 2.81 -15.02
N LEU A 16 -0.89 3.44 -15.49
CA LEU A 16 -1.16 3.60 -16.92
C LEU A 16 -0.59 4.89 -17.51
N TYR A 17 -0.07 5.79 -16.70
CA TYR A 17 0.30 7.13 -17.12
C TYR A 17 1.81 7.31 -17.22
N GLU A 18 2.52 7.33 -16.11
CA GLU A 18 3.95 7.63 -16.08
C GLU A 18 4.80 6.48 -16.64
N SER A 19 4.53 5.26 -16.23
CA SER A 19 5.30 4.10 -16.70
C SER A 19 5.22 3.92 -18.20
N LYS A 20 4.07 4.19 -18.83
CA LYS A 20 3.92 4.14 -20.30
C LYS A 20 4.69 5.22 -21.05
N GLN A 21 5.00 6.34 -20.42
CA GLN A 21 5.86 7.36 -21.03
C GLN A 21 7.31 6.85 -21.21
N TYR A 22 7.75 5.96 -20.35
CA TYR A 22 9.09 5.36 -20.39
C TYR A 22 9.15 4.04 -21.14
N CYS A 23 8.04 3.31 -21.22
CA CYS A 23 7.90 2.04 -21.93
C CYS A 23 6.50 1.94 -22.54
N SER A 24 6.38 2.30 -23.84
CA SER A 24 5.10 2.28 -24.56
C SER A 24 4.47 0.88 -24.66
N GLN A 25 5.29 -0.17 -24.62
CA GLN A 25 4.87 -1.57 -24.72
C GLN A 25 4.54 -2.20 -23.36
N ALA A 26 4.59 -1.43 -22.26
CA ALA A 26 4.26 -1.96 -20.94
C ALA A 26 2.79 -2.40 -20.85
N PHE A 27 2.59 -3.59 -20.32
CA PHE A 27 1.27 -4.12 -19.99
C PHE A 27 0.87 -3.65 -18.59
N PHE A 28 -0.39 -3.34 -18.42
CA PHE A 28 -0.91 -3.03 -17.08
C PHE A 28 -1.07 -4.30 -16.25
N CYS A 29 -0.66 -4.24 -15.00
CA CYS A 29 -1.08 -5.20 -13.98
C CYS A 29 -1.37 -4.47 -12.65
N HIS A 30 -2.27 -5.00 -11.86
CA HIS A 30 -2.48 -4.51 -10.50
C HIS A 30 -1.23 -4.74 -9.64
N ASP A 31 -1.15 -4.01 -8.52
CA ASP A 31 -0.09 -4.27 -7.53
C ASP A 31 -0.16 -5.75 -7.10
N MET A 32 1.01 -6.41 -7.10
CA MET A 32 1.10 -7.84 -6.81
C MET A 32 0.56 -8.22 -5.43
N ALA A 33 0.48 -7.27 -4.50
CA ALA A 33 -0.11 -7.51 -3.19
C ALA A 33 -1.60 -7.93 -3.27
N PHE A 34 -2.34 -7.53 -4.31
CA PHE A 34 -3.74 -7.97 -4.51
C PHE A 34 -3.87 -9.47 -4.78
N TYR A 35 -2.82 -10.15 -5.25
CA TYR A 35 -2.83 -11.61 -5.44
C TYR A 35 -2.81 -12.40 -4.12
N LEU A 36 -2.70 -11.71 -2.99
CA LEU A 36 -2.83 -12.32 -1.66
C LEU A 36 -4.29 -12.41 -1.17
N PHE A 37 -5.24 -12.00 -1.97
CA PHE A 37 -6.66 -11.91 -1.63
C PHE A 37 -7.25 -13.22 -1.04
N ASP A 38 -6.86 -14.38 -1.55
CA ASP A 38 -7.29 -15.69 -1.05
C ASP A 38 -6.35 -16.33 -0.02
N LYS A 39 -5.27 -15.63 0.35
CA LYS A 39 -4.22 -16.09 1.27
C LYS A 39 -4.27 -15.39 2.62
N ILE A 40 -4.94 -14.26 2.69
CA ILE A 40 -5.03 -13.44 3.91
C ILE A 40 -6.49 -13.34 4.31
N THR A 41 -6.79 -13.74 5.54
CA THR A 41 -8.12 -13.65 6.13
C THR A 41 -8.05 -12.89 7.45
N SER A 42 -9.09 -12.10 7.74
CA SER A 42 -9.23 -11.48 9.06
C SER A 42 -9.57 -12.52 10.10
N GLU A 43 -8.85 -12.51 11.21
CA GLU A 43 -9.10 -13.39 12.37
C GLU A 43 -9.83 -12.63 13.48
N ASN A 44 -9.89 -11.31 13.41
CA ASN A 44 -10.47 -10.48 14.45
C ASN A 44 -11.97 -10.22 14.24
N LEU A 45 -12.69 -10.33 15.33
CA LEU A 45 -14.07 -9.83 15.41
C LEU A 45 -14.06 -8.30 15.38
N SER A 46 -15.10 -7.71 14.79
CA SER A 46 -15.27 -6.26 14.74
C SER A 46 -15.25 -5.65 16.14
N THR A 47 -14.33 -4.71 16.36
CA THR A 47 -14.15 -4.02 17.64
C THR A 47 -14.62 -2.56 17.59
N GLY A 48 -14.94 -2.04 16.40
CA GLY A 48 -15.25 -0.63 16.16
C GLY A 48 -14.03 0.30 16.27
N GLN A 49 -12.82 -0.25 16.42
CA GLN A 49 -11.61 0.55 16.61
C GLN A 49 -11.10 1.16 15.29
N THR A 50 -10.53 2.37 15.42
CA THR A 50 -9.92 3.10 14.31
C THR A 50 -8.40 3.14 14.47
N GLY A 51 -7.69 2.75 13.41
CA GLY A 51 -6.23 2.82 13.32
C GLY A 51 -5.77 3.93 12.38
N TYR A 52 -4.67 4.59 12.74
CA TYR A 52 -4.03 5.65 11.96
C TYR A 52 -2.62 5.23 11.59
N PHE A 53 -2.32 5.11 10.28
CA PHE A 53 -1.08 4.56 9.75
C PHE A 53 -0.49 5.48 8.68
N PHE A 54 -0.18 6.71 9.09
CA PHE A 54 0.40 7.71 8.20
C PHE A 54 1.93 7.67 8.22
N ARG A 55 2.51 8.04 7.09
CA ARG A 55 3.96 8.23 6.92
C ARG A 55 4.46 9.35 7.81
N THR A 56 5.67 9.17 8.31
CA THR A 56 6.41 10.20 9.06
C THR A 56 7.69 10.63 8.33
N ASP A 57 7.95 10.05 7.14
CA ASP A 57 9.11 10.38 6.31
C ASP A 57 8.90 11.65 5.45
N ARG A 58 9.89 11.97 4.60
CA ARG A 58 9.89 13.17 3.75
C ARG A 58 8.74 13.24 2.73
N GLU A 59 8.10 12.13 2.41
CA GLU A 59 6.96 12.07 1.49
C GLU A 59 5.62 12.30 2.21
N SER A 60 5.65 12.49 3.54
CA SER A 60 4.46 12.84 4.33
C SER A 60 3.98 14.25 3.99
N LEU A 61 2.68 14.43 3.89
CA LEU A 61 2.07 15.76 3.77
C LEU A 61 2.11 16.59 5.07
N GLY A 62 2.71 16.05 6.14
CA GLY A 62 2.92 16.72 7.42
C GLY A 62 1.68 16.95 8.29
N LYS A 63 0.49 17.04 7.69
CA LYS A 63 -0.74 17.36 8.43
C LYS A 63 -1.24 16.22 9.32
N GLN A 64 -0.96 14.97 8.94
CA GLN A 64 -1.39 13.78 9.67
C GLN A 64 -0.43 13.35 10.78
N ASN A 65 0.80 13.88 10.80
CA ASN A 65 1.81 13.54 11.82
C ASN A 65 1.46 14.03 13.24
N TYR A 66 0.43 14.88 13.36
CA TYR A 66 -0.04 15.39 14.65
C TYR A 66 -1.12 14.53 15.31
N ILE A 67 -1.51 13.43 14.68
CA ILE A 67 -2.44 12.49 15.31
C ILE A 67 -1.69 11.70 16.37
N ALA A 68 -2.02 11.89 17.64
CA ALA A 68 -1.34 11.29 18.78
C ALA A 68 -1.32 9.75 18.75
N LEU A 69 -2.25 9.13 18.02
CA LEU A 69 -2.37 7.67 17.87
C LEU A 69 -1.76 7.17 16.55
N ASN A 70 -1.04 8.00 15.80
CA ASN A 70 -0.45 7.59 14.54
C ASN A 70 0.66 6.56 14.74
N MET A 71 0.64 5.53 13.92
CA MET A 71 1.65 4.47 13.87
C MET A 71 2.25 4.40 12.47
N ASP A 72 3.48 4.89 12.29
CA ASP A 72 4.20 4.64 11.04
C ASP A 72 4.75 3.21 11.05
N ILE A 73 3.99 2.30 10.48
CA ILE A 73 4.29 0.87 10.53
C ILE A 73 5.54 0.47 9.74
N SER A 74 6.03 1.33 8.83
CA SER A 74 7.28 1.07 8.12
C SER A 74 8.51 1.11 9.01
N LEU A 75 8.38 1.70 10.20
CA LEU A 75 9.45 1.73 11.20
C LEU A 75 9.55 0.44 12.04
N TRP A 76 8.63 -0.51 11.84
CA TRP A 76 8.53 -1.72 12.66
C TRP A 76 9.37 -2.89 12.15
N GLY A 77 9.99 -2.76 11.00
CA GLY A 77 10.74 -3.85 10.42
C GLY A 77 11.67 -3.45 9.30
N ASN A 78 12.30 -4.45 8.74
CA ASN A 78 13.19 -4.36 7.58
C ASN A 78 12.91 -5.55 6.64
N GLU A 79 13.74 -5.73 5.62
CA GLU A 79 13.56 -6.75 4.57
C GLU A 79 13.56 -8.20 5.06
N ILE A 80 14.05 -8.47 6.29
CA ILE A 80 14.05 -9.81 6.89
C ILE A 80 12.97 -9.99 7.96
N THR A 81 12.22 -8.93 8.28
CA THR A 81 11.15 -9.00 9.29
C THR A 81 9.96 -9.79 8.74
N PRO A 82 9.44 -10.79 9.47
CA PRO A 82 8.25 -11.52 9.04
C PRO A 82 7.04 -10.60 8.84
N ILE A 83 6.22 -10.86 7.83
CA ILE A 83 5.04 -10.05 7.51
C ILE A 83 3.87 -10.27 8.48
N ALA A 84 3.82 -11.41 9.17
CA ALA A 84 2.69 -11.77 10.02
C ALA A 84 2.37 -10.75 11.13
N PRO A 85 3.32 -10.16 11.86
CA PRO A 85 3.04 -9.10 12.83
C PRO A 85 2.41 -7.85 12.20
N PHE A 86 2.81 -7.51 10.96
CA PHE A 86 2.22 -6.41 10.21
C PHE A 86 0.75 -6.68 9.88
N ILE A 87 0.44 -7.87 9.36
CA ILE A 87 -0.93 -8.29 9.04
C ILE A 87 -1.78 -8.24 10.32
N LYS A 88 -1.29 -8.86 11.41
CA LYS A 88 -1.99 -8.91 12.69
C LYS A 88 -2.29 -7.50 13.22
N LYS A 89 -1.34 -6.56 13.08
CA LYS A 89 -1.52 -5.18 13.57
C LYS A 89 -2.61 -4.44 12.80
N ILE A 90 -2.67 -4.58 11.49
CA ILE A 90 -3.74 -3.95 10.69
C ILE A 90 -5.08 -4.61 11.00
N ASP A 91 -5.10 -5.92 11.24
CA ASP A 91 -6.33 -6.66 11.52
C ASP A 91 -7.00 -6.27 12.85
N GLU A 92 -6.25 -5.68 13.81
CA GLU A 92 -6.79 -5.20 15.09
C GLU A 92 -7.87 -4.11 14.94
N PHE A 93 -7.96 -3.44 13.77
CA PHE A 93 -8.82 -2.29 13.55
C PHE A 93 -9.88 -2.57 12.49
N ASP A 94 -11.05 -1.93 12.63
CA ASP A 94 -12.14 -2.01 11.64
C ASP A 94 -12.09 -0.88 10.63
N ILE A 95 -11.56 0.28 11.05
CA ILE A 95 -11.43 1.48 10.24
C ILE A 95 -9.95 1.87 10.18
N ILE A 96 -9.44 2.01 8.97
CA ILE A 96 -8.02 2.33 8.72
C ILE A 96 -7.92 3.68 8.01
N HIS A 97 -7.16 4.59 8.59
CA HIS A 97 -6.75 5.84 7.95
C HIS A 97 -5.27 5.77 7.59
N THR A 98 -4.94 5.94 6.30
CA THR A 98 -3.55 5.80 5.84
C THR A 98 -3.27 6.58 4.55
N ASP A 99 -2.02 6.99 4.36
CA ASP A 99 -1.45 7.47 3.09
C ASP A 99 -0.42 6.47 2.51
N ARG A 100 -0.29 5.28 3.14
CA ARG A 100 0.59 4.20 2.68
C ARG A 100 -0.17 3.20 1.83
N LEU A 101 0.25 3.06 0.57
CA LEU A 101 -0.38 2.19 -0.42
C LEU A 101 -0.56 0.74 0.08
N HIS A 102 0.51 0.10 0.55
CA HIS A 102 0.43 -1.30 0.97
C HIS A 102 -0.36 -1.52 2.27
N VAL A 103 -0.47 -0.51 3.13
CA VAL A 103 -1.40 -0.55 4.29
C VAL A 103 -2.85 -0.53 3.79
N ALA A 104 -3.15 0.34 2.82
CA ALA A 104 -4.49 0.41 2.23
C ALA A 104 -4.87 -0.90 1.53
N ILE A 105 -3.96 -1.48 0.71
CA ILE A 105 -4.18 -2.77 0.04
C ILE A 105 -4.44 -3.86 1.07
N LEU A 106 -3.59 -4.00 2.08
CA LEU A 106 -3.77 -5.01 3.12
C LEU A 106 -5.10 -4.84 3.87
N ALA A 107 -5.47 -3.61 4.22
CA ALA A 107 -6.74 -3.34 4.89
C ALA A 107 -7.94 -3.73 4.01
N CYS A 108 -7.87 -3.48 2.70
CA CYS A 108 -8.88 -3.96 1.74
C CYS A 108 -8.95 -5.50 1.70
N LEU A 109 -7.80 -6.18 1.67
CA LEU A 109 -7.75 -7.65 1.67
C LEU A 109 -8.33 -8.24 2.96
N LEU A 110 -8.21 -7.53 4.09
CA LEU A 110 -8.80 -7.90 5.39
C LEU A 110 -10.26 -7.42 5.54
N HIS A 111 -10.88 -6.90 4.46
CA HIS A 111 -12.26 -6.37 4.46
C HIS A 111 -12.50 -5.24 5.46
N LYS A 112 -11.49 -4.43 5.78
CA LYS A 112 -11.60 -3.27 6.65
C LYS A 112 -12.14 -2.05 5.89
N ARG A 113 -12.75 -1.09 6.60
CA ARG A 113 -13.10 0.21 6.03
C ARG A 113 -11.84 1.07 5.91
N VAL A 114 -11.51 1.49 4.69
CA VAL A 114 -10.28 2.23 4.41
C VAL A 114 -10.58 3.67 4.03
N HIS A 115 -9.93 4.61 4.72
CA HIS A 115 -9.82 6.00 4.32
C HIS A 115 -8.40 6.24 3.82
N PHE A 116 -8.22 6.16 2.50
CA PHE A 116 -6.95 6.36 1.86
C PHE A 116 -6.75 7.82 1.50
N TYR A 117 -5.63 8.39 1.94
CA TYR A 117 -5.31 9.79 1.72
C TYR A 117 -4.25 9.93 0.63
N LYS A 118 -4.52 10.84 -0.31
CA LYS A 118 -3.55 11.21 -1.32
C LYS A 118 -2.30 11.76 -0.63
N GLY A 119 -1.19 11.07 -0.77
CA GLY A 119 0.13 11.57 -0.41
C GLY A 119 0.65 12.55 -1.48
N GLY A 120 1.81 13.17 -1.23
CA GLY A 120 2.51 13.96 -2.25
C GLY A 120 3.03 13.15 -3.44
N TYR A 121 2.76 11.85 -3.47
CA TYR A 121 3.34 10.90 -4.42
C TYR A 121 2.27 10.37 -5.40
N PHE A 122 2.48 10.61 -6.69
CA PHE A 122 1.52 10.27 -7.76
C PHE A 122 1.12 8.78 -7.82
N LYS A 123 1.97 7.87 -7.36
CA LYS A 123 1.68 6.41 -7.38
C LYS A 123 0.42 6.04 -6.60
N ASN A 124 0.05 6.81 -5.59
CA ASN A 124 -1.15 6.56 -4.82
C ASN A 124 -2.42 6.75 -5.66
N GLU A 125 -2.42 7.74 -6.58
CA GLU A 125 -3.54 7.97 -7.50
C GLU A 125 -3.61 6.95 -8.63
N ALA A 126 -2.50 6.34 -8.98
CA ALA A 126 -2.43 5.41 -10.11
C ALA A 126 -2.91 3.99 -9.75
N VAL A 127 -3.01 3.65 -8.45
CA VAL A 127 -3.37 2.30 -7.98
C VAL A 127 -4.79 2.25 -7.42
N PHE A 128 -5.34 3.36 -6.93
CA PHE A 128 -6.69 3.52 -6.40
C PHE A 128 -7.48 4.57 -7.19
#